data_f87f5d909568e44416780e19c7cb6dd8
#
_entry.id   f87f5d909568e44416780e19c7cb6dd8
#
_cell.length_a   1.000
_cell.length_b   1.000
_cell.length_c   1.000
_cell.angle_alpha   90.00
_cell.angle_beta   90.00
_cell.angle_gamma   90.00
#
_symmetry.space_group_name_H-M   'P 1'
#
loop_
_entity.id
_entity.type
_entity.pdbx_description
1 polymer ?
#
loop_
_entity_poly.entity_id
_entity_poly.type
_entity_poly.pdbx_seq_one_letter_code
_entity_poly.pdbx_strand_id
1 'polypeptide(L)'
;MEYKVRINVWQFLMNVEGDKKVKTEMVIENLKDAGCNISAIEKFMDCAANNRKEKQLEILEKQRSALLKRIHKDEKRISCLDYLVYQINRDHGYFLS
;
A
#
# COMPACT_ATOMS: atom_id res chain seq x y z
N MET A 1 -5.90 4.35 -12.12
CA MET A 1 -5.33 3.52 -11.07
C MET A 1 -5.48 4.17 -9.72
N GLU A 2 -5.78 3.39 -8.73
CA GLU A 2 -6.02 3.88 -7.38
C GLU A 2 -4.82 4.59 -6.77
N TYR A 3 -3.64 4.20 -7.17
CA TYR A 3 -2.44 4.87 -6.66
C TYR A 3 -2.44 6.36 -6.87
N LYS A 4 -2.86 6.78 -8.06
CA LYS A 4 -2.81 8.20 -8.40
C LYS A 4 -3.72 9.01 -7.52
N VAL A 5 -4.87 8.43 -7.18
CA VAL A 5 -5.83 9.10 -6.31
C VAL A 5 -5.21 9.31 -4.93
N ARG A 6 -4.55 8.28 -4.41
CA ARG A 6 -3.92 8.38 -3.09
C ARG A 6 -2.77 9.37 -3.09
N ILE A 7 -1.98 9.39 -4.16
CA ILE A 7 -0.88 10.34 -4.27
C ILE A 7 -1.42 11.77 -4.27
N ASN A 8 -2.53 11.99 -4.98
CA ASN A 8 -3.14 13.31 -5.02
C ASN A 8 -3.63 13.74 -3.64
N VAL A 9 -4.17 12.81 -2.87
CA VAL A 9 -4.60 13.10 -1.51
C VAL A 9 -3.39 13.54 -0.67
N TRP A 10 -2.27 12.84 -0.81
CA TRP A 10 -1.06 13.20 -0.10
C TRP A 10 -0.59 14.60 -0.43
N GLN A 11 -0.58 14.94 -1.72
CA GLN A 11 -0.18 16.26 -2.14
C GLN A 11 -1.12 17.31 -1.59
N PHE A 12 -2.41 17.02 -1.61
CA PHE A 12 -3.41 17.91 -1.06
C PHE A 12 -3.14 18.16 0.42
N LEU A 13 -2.87 17.10 1.18
CA LEU A 13 -2.59 17.22 2.61
C LEU A 13 -1.35 18.04 2.89
N MET A 14 -0.35 17.92 2.04
CA MET A 14 0.89 18.66 2.23
C MET A 14 0.76 20.12 1.86
N ASN A 15 -0.16 20.46 1.00
CA ASN A 15 -0.33 21.84 0.52
C ASN A 15 -1.40 22.60 1.27
N VAL A 16 -2.25 21.89 1.99
CA VAL A 16 -3.33 22.56 2.72
C VAL A 16 -2.77 23.19 3.99
N GLU A 17 -3.04 24.47 4.12
CA GLU A 17 -2.77 25.19 5.35
C GLU A 17 -4.10 25.43 6.01
N GLY A 18 -4.23 25.01 7.20
CA GLY A 18 -5.49 25.22 7.85
C GLY A 18 -5.54 24.50 9.16
N ASP A 19 -6.73 24.05 9.50
CA ASP A 19 -6.99 23.39 10.77
C ASP A 19 -6.10 22.15 10.90
N LYS A 20 -5.18 22.19 11.87
CA LYS A 20 -4.25 21.09 12.13
C LYS A 20 -4.99 19.83 12.53
N LYS A 21 -6.12 19.98 13.20
CA LYS A 21 -6.91 18.84 13.64
C LYS A 21 -7.47 18.07 12.44
N VAL A 22 -8.04 18.78 11.48
CA VAL A 22 -8.58 18.16 10.26
C VAL A 22 -7.46 17.47 9.50
N LYS A 23 -6.33 18.15 9.39
CA LYS A 23 -5.18 17.61 8.70
C LYS A 23 -4.69 16.32 9.35
N THR A 24 -4.63 16.29 10.66
CA THR A 24 -4.22 15.11 11.42
C THR A 24 -5.16 13.94 11.17
N GLU A 25 -6.45 14.20 11.23
CA GLU A 25 -7.44 13.15 11.01
C GLU A 25 -7.33 12.58 9.59
N MET A 26 -7.10 13.44 8.61
CA MET A 26 -6.95 13.00 7.23
C MET A 26 -5.70 12.14 7.03
N VAL A 27 -4.62 12.48 7.71
CA VAL A 27 -3.40 11.69 7.66
C VAL A 27 -3.64 10.31 8.25
N ILE A 28 -4.30 10.24 9.40
CA ILE A 28 -4.60 8.97 10.04
C ILE A 28 -5.48 8.11 9.15
N GLU A 29 -6.49 8.72 8.54
CA GLU A 29 -7.37 8.02 7.61
C GLU A 29 -6.57 7.43 6.45
N ASN A 30 -5.67 8.24 5.91
CA ASN A 30 -4.86 7.81 4.78
C ASN A 30 -3.94 6.63 5.16
N LEU A 31 -3.39 6.68 6.36
CA LEU A 31 -2.55 5.58 6.84
C LEU A 31 -3.36 4.29 7.01
N LYS A 32 -4.59 4.42 7.51
CA LYS A 32 -5.49 3.28 7.63
C LYS A 32 -5.81 2.69 6.26
N ASP A 33 -6.13 3.57 5.31
CA ASP A 33 -6.44 3.14 3.95
C ASP A 33 -5.26 2.45 3.29
N ALA A 34 -4.04 2.82 3.67
CA ALA A 34 -2.83 2.20 3.15
C ALA A 34 -2.51 0.89 3.85
N GLY A 35 -3.37 0.46 4.78
CA GLY A 35 -3.18 -0.81 5.46
C GLY A 35 -2.23 -0.78 6.63
N CYS A 36 -1.88 0.40 7.12
CA CYS A 36 -1.02 0.51 8.29
C CYS A 36 -1.77 0.05 9.54
N ASN A 37 -1.11 -0.72 10.38
CA ASN A 37 -1.74 -1.14 11.63
C ASN A 37 -1.62 -0.01 12.66
N ILE A 38 -2.31 -0.19 13.78
CA ILE A 38 -2.38 0.82 14.82
C ILE A 38 -0.98 1.20 15.31
N SER A 39 -0.11 0.21 15.49
CA SER A 39 1.25 0.44 15.96
C SER A 39 2.02 1.36 15.01
N ALA A 40 1.91 1.11 13.70
CA ALA A 40 2.59 1.93 12.71
C ALA A 40 2.04 3.35 12.68
N ILE A 41 0.72 3.48 12.82
CA ILE A 41 0.08 4.79 12.84
C ILE A 41 0.53 5.58 14.06
N GLU A 42 0.57 4.95 15.23
CA GLU A 42 1.02 5.62 16.44
C GLU A 42 2.45 6.10 16.32
N LYS A 43 3.33 5.25 15.79
CA LYS A 43 4.73 5.63 15.60
C LYS A 43 4.86 6.78 14.61
N PHE A 44 4.09 6.73 13.54
CA PHE A 44 4.10 7.80 12.55
C PHE A 44 3.68 9.12 13.17
N MET A 45 2.60 9.12 13.92
CA MET A 45 2.09 10.34 14.55
C MET A 45 3.02 10.84 15.64
N ASP A 46 3.65 9.95 16.38
CA ASP A 46 4.62 10.32 17.37
C ASP A 46 5.84 10.99 16.73
N CYS A 47 6.30 10.44 15.62
CA CYS A 47 7.39 11.04 14.88
C CYS A 47 7.02 12.41 14.32
N ALA A 48 5.78 12.57 13.92
CA ALA A 48 5.29 13.87 13.44
C ALA A 48 5.34 14.91 14.55
N ALA A 49 4.93 14.51 15.76
CA ALA A 49 4.92 15.42 16.91
C ALA A 49 6.34 15.85 17.30
N ASN A 50 7.32 15.00 17.03
CA ASN A 50 8.71 15.24 17.40
C ASN A 50 9.59 15.69 16.22
N ASN A 51 8.96 16.05 15.11
CA ASN A 51 9.66 16.52 13.90
C ASN A 51 10.67 15.52 13.36
N ARG A 52 10.36 14.24 13.44
CA ARG A 52 11.22 13.19 12.92
C ARG A 52 10.76 12.77 11.54
N LYS A 53 10.96 13.65 10.60
CA LYS A 53 10.53 13.45 9.22
C LYS A 53 11.11 12.20 8.58
N GLU A 54 12.39 11.96 8.83
CA GLU A 54 13.06 10.80 8.25
C GLU A 54 12.47 9.49 8.74
N LYS A 55 12.10 9.44 10.02
CA LYS A 55 11.46 8.25 10.56
C LYS A 55 10.08 8.05 9.97
N GLN A 56 9.36 9.13 9.74
CA GLN A 56 8.06 9.05 9.09
C GLN A 56 8.19 8.45 7.70
N LEU A 57 9.15 8.93 6.92
CA LEU A 57 9.38 8.41 5.57
C LEU A 57 9.78 6.95 5.61
N GLU A 58 10.55 6.55 6.60
CA GLU A 58 10.96 5.17 6.76
C GLU A 58 9.76 4.26 7.01
N ILE A 59 8.84 4.70 7.86
CA ILE A 59 7.62 3.94 8.14
C ILE A 59 6.81 3.74 6.86
N LEU A 60 6.64 4.80 6.09
CA LEU A 60 5.89 4.75 4.85
C LEU A 60 6.56 3.84 3.82
N GLU A 61 7.88 3.90 3.74
CA GLU A 61 8.61 3.07 2.79
C GLU A 61 8.52 1.59 3.15
N LYS A 62 8.55 1.27 4.42
CA LYS A 62 8.39 -0.11 4.87
C LYS A 62 7.03 -0.65 4.48
N GLN A 63 5.99 0.15 4.67
CA GLN A 63 4.64 -0.27 4.31
C GLN A 63 4.51 -0.47 2.80
N ARG A 64 5.07 0.47 2.03
CA ARG A 64 5.05 0.38 0.59
C ARG A 64 5.76 -0.87 0.09
N SER A 65 6.94 -1.14 0.64
CA SER A 65 7.71 -2.32 0.27
C SER A 65 6.98 -3.62 0.57
N ALA A 66 6.30 -3.67 1.72
CA ALA A 66 5.53 -4.84 2.10
C ALA A 66 4.40 -5.10 1.10
N LEU A 67 3.73 -4.04 0.67
CA LEU A 67 2.66 -4.15 -0.32
C LEU A 67 3.19 -4.61 -1.67
N LEU A 68 4.34 -4.09 -2.08
CA LEU A 68 4.96 -4.50 -3.35
C LEU A 68 5.34 -5.97 -3.35
N LYS A 69 5.89 -6.45 -2.23
CA LYS A 69 6.22 -7.86 -2.11
C LYS A 69 4.99 -8.74 -2.24
N ARG A 70 3.89 -8.28 -1.69
CA ARG A 70 2.64 -9.00 -1.75
C ARG A 70 2.11 -9.05 -3.18
N ILE A 71 2.19 -7.92 -3.89
CA ILE A 71 1.78 -7.85 -5.28
C ILE A 71 2.60 -8.82 -6.14
N HIS A 72 3.92 -8.82 -5.98
CA HIS A 72 4.80 -9.71 -6.73
C HIS A 72 4.46 -11.17 -6.47
N LYS A 73 4.17 -11.51 -5.22
CA LYS A 73 3.81 -12.86 -4.85
C LYS A 73 2.50 -13.27 -5.51
N ASP A 74 1.53 -12.38 -5.53
CA ASP A 74 0.24 -12.65 -6.15
C ASP A 74 0.37 -12.75 -7.66
N GLU A 75 1.20 -11.92 -8.28
CA GLU A 75 1.47 -12.01 -9.72
C GLU A 75 2.04 -13.37 -10.10
N LYS A 76 2.95 -13.87 -9.28
CA LYS A 76 3.52 -15.18 -9.51
C LYS A 76 2.47 -16.27 -9.41
N ARG A 77 1.59 -16.15 -8.44
CA ARG A 77 0.49 -17.10 -8.25
C ARG A 77 -0.45 -17.09 -9.45
N ILE A 78 -0.76 -15.90 -9.94
CA ILE A 78 -1.61 -15.75 -11.11
C ILE A 78 -0.93 -16.38 -12.33
N SER A 79 0.37 -16.14 -12.51
CA SER A 79 1.11 -16.73 -13.62
C SER A 79 1.09 -18.24 -13.58
N CYS A 80 1.16 -18.84 -12.40
CA CYS A 80 1.09 -20.28 -12.27
C CYS A 80 -0.28 -20.81 -12.70
N LEU A 81 -1.33 -20.09 -12.33
CA LEU A 81 -2.69 -20.46 -12.73
C LEU A 81 -2.87 -20.33 -14.23
N ASP A 82 -2.37 -19.23 -14.79
CA ASP A 82 -2.45 -18.99 -16.23
C ASP A 82 -1.73 -20.07 -17.01
N TYR A 83 -0.60 -20.51 -16.50
CA TYR A 83 0.14 -21.59 -17.13
C TYR A 83 -0.69 -22.87 -17.18
N LEU A 84 -1.36 -23.20 -16.10
CA LEU A 84 -2.20 -24.37 -16.04
C LEU A 84 -3.37 -24.27 -17.01
N VAL A 85 -3.99 -23.11 -17.09
CA VAL A 85 -5.08 -22.87 -18.03
C VAL A 85 -4.56 -23.06 -19.45
N TYR A 86 -3.40 -22.52 -19.73
CA TYR A 86 -2.78 -22.66 -21.05
C TYR A 86 -2.54 -24.13 -21.40
N GLN A 87 -2.00 -24.90 -20.45
CA GLN A 87 -1.73 -26.32 -20.68
C GLN A 87 -3.01 -27.10 -20.91
N ILE A 88 -4.05 -26.84 -20.16
CA ILE A 88 -5.33 -27.54 -20.33
C ILE A 88 -5.90 -27.24 -21.71
N ASN A 89 -5.89 -25.97 -22.13
CA ASN A 89 -6.41 -25.58 -23.42
C ASN A 89 -5.62 -26.17 -24.57
N ARG A 90 -4.30 -26.24 -24.43
CA ARG A 90 -3.43 -26.78 -25.45
C ARG A 90 -3.59 -28.29 -25.59
N ASP A 91 -3.63 -28.99 -24.46
CA ASP A 91 -3.58 -30.44 -24.43
C ASP A 91 -4.91 -31.09 -24.14
N HIS A 92 -6.00 -30.32 -24.18
CA HIS A 92 -7.36 -30.83 -23.96
C HIS A 92 -7.50 -31.57 -22.64
N GLY A 93 -6.89 -30.99 -21.59
CA GLY A 93 -6.98 -31.59 -20.27
C GLY A 93 -6.02 -32.72 -20.05
N TYR A 94 -5.02 -32.81 -20.89
CA TYR A 94 -4.05 -33.87 -20.90
C TYR A 94 -3.53 -34.27 -19.52
N PHE A 95 -3.05 -33.31 -18.76
CA PHE A 95 -2.46 -33.65 -17.47
C PHE A 95 -3.49 -33.87 -16.36
N LEU A 96 -4.75 -33.82 -16.69
CA LEU A 96 -5.82 -34.21 -15.77
C LEU A 96 -6.19 -35.67 -15.94
N SER A 97 -5.64 -36.28 -16.92
CA SER A 97 -5.96 -37.68 -17.22
C SER A 97 -5.24 -38.66 -16.29
#